data_9a64b39e6718d917df6ed0179fad56cd
#
_entry.id   9a64b39e6718d917df6ed0179fad56cd
#
_cell.length_a   1.000
_cell.length_b   1.000
_cell.length_c   1.000
_cell.angle_alpha   90.00
_cell.angle_beta   90.00
_cell.angle_gamma   90.00
#
_symmetry.space_group_name_H-M   'P 1'
#
loop_
_entity.id
_entity.type
_entity.pdbx_description
1 polymer ?
#
loop_
_entity_poly.entity_id
_entity_poly.type
_entity_poly.pdbx_seq_one_letter_code
_entity_poly.pdbx_strand_id
1 'polypeptide(L)'
;MKIRKLDVPNYPILSVDLSDEHVKLLFKYIKKANESVHPTMGNQWIHTLEFSGDAVTNRKPTFTNDLMELVDENDEFFNDVIRPVITQYCVMSDLAVEHLVQGDKKPLMQRFWARINTPDEYAPAHYHNGVFSFAAWIQVPTNNEVEQQQDPESSDFVLHYSNIIGLPEKLNVKMHDGAENTMLFFPSRMMHEVHASRTNHNLYRVCVSGDII
;
A
#
# COMPACT_ATOMS: atom_id res chain seq x y z
N MET A 1 7.68 48.20 3.10
CA MET A 1 6.76 47.13 2.71
C MET A 1 7.19 45.86 3.46
N LYS A 2 6.28 45.19 4.15
CA LYS A 2 6.57 43.91 4.87
C LYS A 2 5.83 42.80 4.13
N ILE A 3 6.57 41.84 3.56
CA ILE A 3 6.03 40.67 2.85
C ILE A 3 6.08 39.47 3.81
N ARG A 4 5.01 38.71 3.88
CA ARG A 4 4.93 37.46 4.66
C ARG A 4 4.44 36.36 3.72
N LYS A 5 5.08 35.19 3.78
CA LYS A 5 4.54 33.95 3.20
C LYS A 5 3.45 33.45 4.12
N LEU A 6 2.30 33.06 3.57
CA LEU A 6 1.27 32.32 4.25
C LEU A 6 1.34 30.88 3.75
N ASP A 7 1.41 29.94 4.67
CA ASP A 7 1.37 28.52 4.32
C ASP A 7 -0.09 28.08 4.22
N VAL A 8 -0.42 27.43 3.11
CA VAL A 8 -1.76 26.88 2.91
C VAL A 8 -1.76 25.46 3.45
N PRO A 9 -2.70 25.14 4.35
CA PRO A 9 -2.84 23.78 4.86
C PRO A 9 -3.06 22.79 3.70
N ASN A 10 -2.36 21.68 3.73
CA ASN A 10 -2.58 20.56 2.84
C ASN A 10 -2.57 19.26 3.66
N TYR A 11 -3.31 18.28 3.20
CA TYR A 11 -3.33 16.98 3.85
C TYR A 11 -2.00 16.25 3.56
N PRO A 12 -1.29 15.80 4.60
CA PRO A 12 -0.05 15.07 4.41
C PRO A 12 -0.29 13.69 3.80
N ILE A 13 0.74 13.16 3.18
CA ILE A 13 0.91 11.75 2.86
C ILE A 13 2.04 11.28 3.74
N LEU A 14 1.78 10.25 4.55
CA LEU A 14 2.81 9.73 5.44
C LEU A 14 3.47 8.50 4.82
N SER A 15 4.80 8.46 4.91
CA SER A 15 5.58 7.26 4.68
C SER A 15 5.98 6.68 6.02
N VAL A 16 5.74 5.40 6.22
CA VAL A 16 5.93 4.68 7.48
C VAL A 16 6.79 3.46 7.22
N ASP A 17 7.91 3.33 7.93
CA ASP A 17 8.74 2.15 7.90
C ASP A 17 8.16 1.10 8.87
N LEU A 18 7.79 -0.06 8.33
CA LEU A 18 7.29 -1.19 9.10
C LEU A 18 8.45 -1.97 9.70
N SER A 19 8.31 -2.42 10.94
CA SER A 19 9.27 -3.34 11.54
C SER A 19 9.15 -4.74 10.94
N ASP A 20 10.19 -5.56 11.12
CA ASP A 20 10.18 -6.96 10.69
C ASP A 20 9.02 -7.75 11.34
N GLU A 21 8.64 -7.41 12.57
CA GLU A 21 7.52 -8.02 13.26
C GLU A 21 6.19 -7.68 12.58
N HIS A 22 5.99 -6.41 12.19
CA HIS A 22 4.79 -5.99 11.45
C HIS A 22 4.70 -6.68 10.09
N VAL A 23 5.81 -6.80 9.38
CA VAL A 23 5.86 -7.51 8.09
C VAL A 23 5.54 -8.99 8.26
N LYS A 24 6.12 -9.65 9.26
CA LYS A 24 5.80 -11.06 9.59
C LYS A 24 4.32 -11.24 9.94
N LEU A 25 3.73 -10.30 10.64
CA LEU A 25 2.30 -10.31 10.96
C LEU A 25 1.44 -10.24 9.69
N LEU A 26 1.78 -9.35 8.76
CA LEU A 26 1.08 -9.24 7.48
C LEU A 26 1.21 -10.53 6.65
N PHE A 27 2.39 -11.14 6.59
CA PHE A 27 2.56 -12.44 5.94
C PHE A 27 1.73 -13.55 6.60
N LYS A 28 1.63 -13.56 7.93
CA LYS A 28 0.78 -14.51 8.65
C LYS A 28 -0.69 -14.38 8.22
N TYR A 29 -1.21 -13.15 8.07
CA TYR A 29 -2.57 -12.91 7.61
C TYR A 29 -2.79 -13.37 6.18
N ILE A 30 -1.85 -13.08 5.27
CA ILE A 30 -1.90 -13.57 3.88
C ILE A 30 -1.92 -15.10 3.84
N LYS A 31 -1.04 -15.75 4.59
CA LYS A 31 -0.97 -17.20 4.67
C LYS A 31 -2.31 -17.80 5.13
N LYS A 32 -2.88 -17.27 6.19
CA LYS A 32 -4.16 -17.72 6.72
C LYS A 32 -5.31 -17.51 5.73
N ALA A 33 -5.37 -16.38 5.07
CA ALA A 33 -6.37 -16.09 4.06
C ALA A 33 -6.26 -17.06 2.88
N ASN A 34 -5.05 -17.35 2.42
CA ASN A 34 -4.83 -18.30 1.33
C ASN A 34 -5.25 -19.74 1.69
N GLU A 35 -4.94 -20.19 2.88
CA GLU A 35 -5.35 -21.53 3.36
C GLU A 35 -6.89 -21.69 3.38
N SER A 36 -7.61 -20.60 3.64
CA SER A 36 -9.08 -20.61 3.66
C SER A 36 -9.70 -20.70 2.26
N VAL A 37 -9.05 -20.12 1.26
CA VAL A 37 -9.55 -20.05 -0.12
C VAL A 37 -9.13 -21.28 -0.94
N HIS A 38 -7.95 -21.81 -0.68
CA HIS A 38 -7.36 -22.92 -1.43
C HIS A 38 -6.79 -24.02 -0.54
N PRO A 39 -7.63 -24.74 0.22
CA PRO A 39 -7.16 -25.77 1.15
C PRO A 39 -6.41 -26.94 0.48
N THR A 40 -6.60 -27.13 -0.84
CA THR A 40 -5.99 -28.23 -1.60
C THR A 40 -4.76 -27.81 -2.43
N MET A 41 -4.53 -26.54 -2.66
CA MET A 41 -3.40 -26.09 -3.50
C MET A 41 -2.07 -26.00 -2.74
N GLY A 42 -2.07 -26.29 -1.46
CA GLY A 42 -0.87 -26.26 -0.63
C GLY A 42 -0.13 -24.93 -0.69
N ASN A 43 0.73 -24.67 0.24
CA ASN A 43 1.50 -23.41 0.38
C ASN A 43 2.55 -23.18 -0.72
N GLN A 44 2.45 -23.80 -1.90
CA GLN A 44 3.52 -23.78 -2.90
C GLN A 44 3.92 -22.39 -3.37
N TRP A 45 3.00 -21.45 -3.43
CA TRP A 45 3.32 -20.08 -3.82
C TRP A 45 3.56 -19.15 -2.61
N ILE A 46 3.05 -19.49 -1.42
CA ILE A 46 3.39 -18.78 -0.17
C ILE A 46 4.83 -19.05 0.25
N HIS A 47 5.36 -20.26 -0.03
CA HIS A 47 6.78 -20.52 0.19
C HIS A 47 7.68 -19.63 -0.67
N THR A 48 7.19 -19.14 -1.79
CA THR A 48 7.89 -18.16 -2.61
C THR A 48 7.70 -16.71 -2.12
N LEU A 49 6.70 -16.44 -1.31
CA LEU A 49 6.57 -15.17 -0.58
C LEU A 49 7.49 -15.17 0.66
N GLU A 50 7.75 -16.34 1.23
CA GLU A 50 8.49 -16.44 2.49
C GLU A 50 9.96 -16.07 2.36
N PHE A 51 10.57 -15.91 1.22
CA PHE A 51 11.94 -15.40 1.21
C PHE A 51 12.74 -15.59 -0.03
N SER A 52 13.48 -14.54 -0.25
CA SER A 52 14.73 -14.46 -1.01
C SER A 52 14.65 -14.98 -2.45
N GLY A 53 14.84 -14.11 -3.39
CA GLY A 53 15.56 -14.27 -4.65
C GLY A 53 15.57 -15.57 -5.43
N ASP A 54 14.94 -16.62 -4.94
CA ASP A 54 14.90 -17.89 -5.64
C ASP A 54 13.74 -17.89 -6.62
N ALA A 55 14.09 -18.09 -7.89
CA ALA A 55 13.20 -18.14 -9.02
C ALA A 55 11.95 -18.98 -8.74
N VAL A 56 10.80 -18.33 -8.75
CA VAL A 56 9.50 -19.00 -8.68
C VAL A 56 9.38 -19.90 -9.89
N THR A 57 9.31 -21.19 -9.66
CA THR A 57 9.07 -22.18 -10.70
C THR A 57 7.74 -21.90 -11.39
N ASN A 58 7.76 -21.49 -12.64
CA ASN A 58 6.80 -21.53 -13.76
C ASN A 58 5.28 -21.71 -13.51
N ARG A 59 4.73 -21.34 -12.37
CA ARG A 59 3.29 -21.35 -12.16
C ARG A 59 2.79 -19.93 -11.99
N LYS A 60 2.08 -19.43 -13.01
CA LYS A 60 1.28 -18.21 -12.89
C LYS A 60 0.31 -18.40 -11.73
N PRO A 61 0.26 -17.47 -10.75
CA PRO A 61 -0.82 -17.50 -9.76
C PRO A 61 -2.14 -17.42 -10.51
N THR A 62 -3.12 -18.13 -10.01
CA THR A 62 -4.51 -18.07 -10.51
C THR A 62 -5.19 -16.72 -10.21
N PHE A 63 -4.52 -15.81 -9.51
CA PHE A 63 -5.05 -14.52 -9.07
C PHE A 63 -4.42 -13.37 -9.83
N THR A 64 -4.93 -13.06 -10.98
CA THR A 64 -4.40 -11.95 -11.78
C THR A 64 -4.99 -10.59 -11.41
N ASN A 65 -6.16 -10.51 -10.75
CA ASN A 65 -6.79 -9.25 -10.35
C ASN A 65 -7.61 -9.35 -9.05
N ASP A 66 -7.57 -10.47 -8.35
CA ASP A 66 -8.41 -10.67 -7.19
C ASP A 66 -7.75 -10.11 -5.93
N LEU A 67 -8.52 -9.36 -5.17
CA LEU A 67 -8.15 -8.93 -3.84
C LEU A 67 -8.35 -10.09 -2.87
N MET A 68 -7.29 -10.43 -2.14
CA MET A 68 -7.37 -11.41 -1.06
C MET A 68 -7.78 -10.69 0.21
N GLU A 69 -9.01 -10.87 0.67
CA GLU A 69 -9.46 -10.29 1.93
C GLU A 69 -8.70 -10.88 3.12
N LEU A 70 -8.23 -10.01 3.99
CA LEU A 70 -7.50 -10.35 5.20
C LEU A 70 -8.34 -10.06 6.43
N VAL A 71 -8.01 -10.72 7.52
CA VAL A 71 -8.61 -10.48 8.84
C VAL A 71 -7.51 -10.07 9.80
N ASP A 72 -7.64 -8.86 10.36
CA ASP A 72 -6.77 -8.38 11.44
C ASP A 72 -7.23 -8.99 12.76
N GLU A 73 -6.61 -10.11 13.15
CA GLU A 73 -7.00 -10.82 14.34
C GLU A 73 -6.73 -10.00 15.60
N ASN A 74 -7.78 -9.81 16.40
CA ASN A 74 -7.75 -8.99 17.63
C ASN A 74 -7.36 -7.52 17.39
N ASP A 75 -7.54 -7.01 16.16
CA ASP A 75 -7.13 -5.65 15.77
C ASP A 75 -5.63 -5.40 16.05
N GLU A 76 -4.77 -6.40 15.90
CA GLU A 76 -3.35 -6.33 16.27
C GLU A 76 -2.62 -5.31 15.39
N PHE A 77 -2.72 -5.44 14.07
CA PHE A 77 -2.08 -4.49 13.14
C PHE A 77 -2.71 -3.10 13.24
N PHE A 78 -4.03 -3.03 13.42
CA PHE A 78 -4.71 -1.76 13.61
C PHE A 78 -4.23 -1.02 14.85
N ASN A 79 -4.11 -1.71 15.98
CA ASN A 79 -3.70 -1.10 17.24
C ASN A 79 -2.22 -0.73 17.26
N ASP A 80 -1.36 -1.57 16.71
CA ASP A 80 0.10 -1.41 16.80
C ASP A 80 0.66 -0.48 15.71
N VAL A 81 0.00 -0.39 14.55
CA VAL A 81 0.48 0.41 13.43
C VAL A 81 -0.50 1.52 13.07
N ILE A 82 -1.73 1.17 12.69
CA ILE A 82 -2.64 2.12 12.06
C ILE A 82 -3.09 3.22 13.03
N ARG A 83 -3.43 2.87 14.26
CA ARG A 83 -3.86 3.85 15.28
C ARG A 83 -2.77 4.87 15.63
N PRO A 84 -1.51 4.49 15.87
CA PRO A 84 -0.41 5.45 16.03
C PRO A 84 -0.22 6.36 14.81
N VAL A 85 -0.33 5.81 13.59
CA VAL A 85 -0.21 6.59 12.36
C VAL A 85 -1.34 7.61 12.20
N ILE A 86 -2.60 7.24 12.52
CA ILE A 86 -3.72 8.19 12.54
C ILE A 86 -3.43 9.32 13.54
N THR A 87 -2.97 9.00 14.73
CA THR A 87 -2.63 9.99 15.74
C THR A 87 -1.56 10.95 15.23
N GLN A 88 -0.49 10.43 14.64
CA GLN A 88 0.57 11.24 14.07
C GLN A 88 0.09 12.10 12.89
N TYR A 89 -0.78 11.54 12.03
CA TYR A 89 -1.40 12.27 10.93
C TYR A 89 -2.16 13.50 11.42
N CYS A 90 -2.98 13.33 12.45
CA CYS A 90 -3.76 14.41 13.05
C CYS A 90 -2.86 15.51 13.63
N VAL A 91 -1.78 15.13 14.31
CA VAL A 91 -0.79 16.09 14.83
C VAL A 91 -0.14 16.87 13.68
N MET A 92 0.27 16.20 12.60
CA MET A 92 0.95 16.85 11.49
C MET A 92 0.04 17.73 10.63
N SER A 93 -1.26 17.42 10.57
CA SER A 93 -2.24 18.17 9.79
C SER A 93 -3.01 19.21 10.60
N ASP A 94 -2.71 19.36 11.90
CA ASP A 94 -3.47 20.22 12.82
C ASP A 94 -4.97 19.90 12.80
N LEU A 95 -5.29 18.62 12.68
CA LEU A 95 -6.67 18.11 12.66
C LEU A 95 -6.95 17.36 13.94
N ALA A 96 -8.12 17.59 14.51
CA ALA A 96 -8.63 16.73 15.55
C ALA A 96 -9.20 15.44 14.91
N VAL A 97 -8.93 14.28 15.53
CA VAL A 97 -9.45 12.98 15.05
C VAL A 97 -10.98 13.00 14.92
N GLU A 98 -11.63 13.72 15.84
CA GLU A 98 -13.09 13.90 15.87
C GLU A 98 -13.64 14.61 14.63
N HIS A 99 -12.83 15.42 13.95
CA HIS A 99 -13.22 16.08 12.69
C HIS A 99 -13.19 15.15 11.49
N LEU A 100 -12.48 14.01 11.59
CA LEU A 100 -12.33 13.05 10.52
C LEU A 100 -13.40 11.97 10.56
N VAL A 101 -13.95 11.71 11.73
CA VAL A 101 -14.94 10.66 11.96
C VAL A 101 -16.26 11.33 12.35
N GLN A 102 -17.34 11.02 11.64
CA GLN A 102 -18.65 11.60 11.98
C GLN A 102 -19.19 11.04 13.31
N GLY A 103 -19.36 11.92 14.30
CA GLY A 103 -19.90 11.60 15.61
C GLY A 103 -18.89 10.93 16.55
N ASP A 104 -19.40 10.26 17.59
CA ASP A 104 -18.60 9.59 18.63
C ASP A 104 -17.97 8.26 18.18
N LYS A 105 -17.88 8.01 16.86
CA LYS A 105 -17.31 6.79 16.32
C LYS A 105 -15.79 6.82 16.40
N LYS A 106 -15.21 5.70 16.81
CA LYS A 106 -13.77 5.51 16.75
C LYS A 106 -13.37 5.05 15.36
N PRO A 107 -12.19 5.48 14.83
CA PRO A 107 -11.66 4.92 13.59
C PRO A 107 -11.58 3.39 13.67
N LEU A 108 -11.98 2.74 12.59
CA LEU A 108 -11.88 1.28 12.46
C LEU A 108 -11.45 0.90 11.04
N MET A 109 -10.78 -0.23 10.92
CA MET A 109 -10.41 -0.79 9.62
C MET A 109 -11.63 -1.48 9.02
N GLN A 110 -12.22 -0.84 8.00
CA GLN A 110 -13.41 -1.34 7.32
C GLN A 110 -13.09 -2.42 6.31
N ARG A 111 -11.98 -2.27 5.59
CA ARG A 111 -11.48 -3.21 4.60
C ARG A 111 -10.00 -3.44 4.82
N PHE A 112 -9.58 -4.68 4.60
CA PHE A 112 -8.19 -5.09 4.72
C PHE A 112 -7.92 -6.22 3.74
N TRP A 113 -6.94 -6.04 2.84
CA TRP A 113 -6.68 -7.00 1.77
C TRP A 113 -5.23 -7.01 1.35
N ALA A 114 -4.80 -8.14 0.78
CA ALA A 114 -3.55 -8.25 0.04
C ALA A 114 -3.82 -8.25 -1.47
N ARG A 115 -2.91 -7.66 -2.21
CA ARG A 115 -2.82 -7.75 -3.65
C ARG A 115 -1.48 -8.32 -4.04
N ILE A 116 -1.52 -9.37 -4.85
CA ILE A 116 -0.33 -10.06 -5.36
C ILE A 116 -0.33 -9.86 -6.86
N ASN A 117 0.59 -9.04 -7.37
CA ASN A 117 0.67 -8.70 -8.77
C ASN A 117 1.81 -9.45 -9.46
N THR A 118 1.51 -9.98 -10.63
CA THR A 118 2.53 -10.38 -11.60
C THR A 118 3.19 -9.15 -12.23
N PRO A 119 4.34 -9.29 -12.90
CA PRO A 119 5.07 -8.15 -13.47
C PRO A 119 4.22 -7.24 -14.37
N ASP A 120 3.39 -7.76 -15.23
CA ASP A 120 2.62 -6.98 -16.20
C ASP A 120 1.30 -6.43 -15.65
N GLU A 121 0.98 -6.66 -14.39
CA GLU A 121 -0.25 -6.19 -13.79
C GLU A 121 -0.13 -4.79 -13.20
N TYR A 122 -1.17 -4.00 -13.43
CA TYR A 122 -1.29 -2.63 -12.96
C TYR A 122 -2.63 -2.42 -12.25
N ALA A 123 -2.76 -1.33 -11.51
CA ALA A 123 -4.04 -0.85 -11.03
C ALA A 123 -4.33 0.51 -11.67
N PRO A 124 -5.43 0.64 -12.42
CA PRO A 124 -5.80 1.92 -13.01
C PRO A 124 -6.12 2.96 -11.94
N ALA A 125 -6.12 4.23 -12.31
CA ALA A 125 -6.42 5.32 -11.40
C ALA A 125 -7.81 5.13 -10.75
N HIS A 126 -7.82 5.13 -9.41
CA HIS A 126 -9.02 4.93 -8.59
C HIS A 126 -8.87 5.63 -7.24
N TYR A 127 -9.94 5.65 -6.46
CA TYR A 127 -9.96 6.11 -5.07
C TYR A 127 -10.84 5.19 -4.22
N HIS A 128 -10.80 5.36 -2.91
CA HIS A 128 -11.58 4.54 -1.98
C HIS A 128 -12.60 5.36 -1.20
N ASN A 129 -13.57 4.66 -0.61
CA ASN A 129 -14.61 5.23 0.23
C ASN A 129 -14.25 5.04 1.71
N GLY A 130 -13.47 5.95 2.25
CA GLY A 130 -13.06 5.94 3.65
C GLY A 130 -12.59 7.32 4.06
N VAL A 131 -12.05 7.43 5.25
CA VAL A 131 -11.34 8.64 5.72
C VAL A 131 -9.88 8.53 5.28
N PHE A 132 -9.25 7.40 5.57
CA PHE A 132 -7.89 7.11 5.19
C PHE A 132 -7.77 5.77 4.49
N SER A 133 -6.76 5.65 3.65
CA SER A 133 -6.28 4.40 3.09
C SER A 133 -4.79 4.24 3.32
N PHE A 134 -4.34 3.01 3.33
CA PHE A 134 -2.92 2.71 3.33
C PHE A 134 -2.58 1.65 2.29
N ALA A 135 -1.33 1.66 1.85
CA ALA A 135 -0.72 0.64 1.02
C ALA A 135 0.67 0.32 1.57
N ALA A 136 0.90 -0.93 1.96
CA ALA A 136 2.13 -1.42 2.55
C ALA A 136 2.79 -2.43 1.59
N TRP A 137 3.99 -2.14 1.12
CA TRP A 137 4.76 -3.02 0.25
C TRP A 137 5.63 -3.94 1.08
N ILE A 138 5.30 -5.22 1.06
CA ILE A 138 6.00 -6.25 1.81
C ILE A 138 6.89 -7.12 0.92
N GLN A 139 6.71 -7.02 -0.39
CA GLN A 139 7.61 -7.57 -1.40
C GLN A 139 7.54 -6.71 -2.66
N VAL A 140 8.69 -6.28 -3.13
CA VAL A 140 8.83 -5.48 -4.36
C VAL A 140 9.86 -6.13 -5.27
N PRO A 141 9.48 -6.49 -6.52
CA PRO A 141 10.44 -7.02 -7.48
C PRO A 141 11.57 -6.02 -7.74
N THR A 142 12.78 -6.51 -7.77
CA THR A 142 13.96 -5.71 -8.15
C THR A 142 13.89 -5.35 -9.63
N ASN A 143 13.84 -4.07 -9.95
CA ASN A 143 13.98 -3.60 -11.33
C ASN A 143 15.46 -3.61 -11.70
N ASN A 144 15.81 -4.20 -12.84
CA ASN A 144 17.16 -4.01 -13.34
C ASN A 144 17.30 -2.59 -13.98
N GLU A 145 18.52 -2.09 -14.05
CA GLU A 145 18.83 -0.75 -14.57
C GLU A 145 18.34 -0.55 -16.02
N VAL A 146 18.32 -1.58 -16.82
CA VAL A 146 17.89 -1.55 -18.23
C VAL A 146 16.38 -1.31 -18.33
N GLU A 147 15.60 -1.95 -17.47
CA GLU A 147 14.15 -1.77 -17.44
C GLU A 147 13.76 -0.38 -16.94
N GLN A 148 14.46 0.14 -15.94
CA GLN A 148 14.27 1.52 -15.46
C GLN A 148 14.58 2.57 -16.53
N GLN A 149 15.55 2.31 -17.41
CA GLN A 149 15.86 3.21 -18.53
C GLN A 149 14.78 3.21 -19.61
N GLN A 150 14.12 2.06 -19.84
CA GLN A 150 13.06 1.92 -20.85
C GLN A 150 11.71 2.41 -20.37
N ASP A 151 11.41 2.24 -19.07
CA ASP A 151 10.18 2.70 -18.44
C ASP A 151 10.48 3.30 -17.07
N PRO A 152 10.77 4.60 -17.00
CA PRO A 152 11.12 5.27 -15.75
C PRO A 152 10.01 5.27 -14.69
N GLU A 153 8.77 5.01 -15.07
CA GLU A 153 7.62 4.94 -14.17
C GLU A 153 7.23 3.47 -13.82
N SER A 154 8.00 2.49 -14.31
CA SER A 154 7.78 1.09 -13.98
C SER A 154 7.73 0.86 -12.48
N SER A 155 6.74 0.12 -12.01
CA SER A 155 6.43 -0.18 -10.61
C SER A 155 5.96 0.99 -9.75
N ASP A 156 5.92 2.22 -10.25
CA ASP A 156 5.55 3.38 -9.44
C ASP A 156 4.16 3.27 -8.83
N PHE A 157 4.02 3.77 -7.63
CA PHE A 157 2.75 4.13 -7.03
C PHE A 157 2.54 5.63 -7.24
N VAL A 158 1.50 5.99 -7.96
CA VAL A 158 1.27 7.39 -8.36
C VAL A 158 0.05 7.95 -7.64
N LEU A 159 0.22 9.07 -6.97
CA LEU A 159 -0.85 9.82 -6.33
C LEU A 159 -1.16 11.06 -7.17
N HIS A 160 -2.43 11.25 -7.50
CA HIS A 160 -2.92 12.39 -8.25
C HIS A 160 -3.55 13.41 -7.31
N TYR A 161 -3.20 14.66 -7.48
CA TYR A 161 -3.76 15.76 -6.69
C TYR A 161 -3.87 17.04 -7.54
N SER A 162 -4.57 18.01 -7.03
CA SER A 162 -4.58 19.36 -7.61
C SER A 162 -3.73 20.26 -6.74
N ASN A 163 -2.88 21.04 -7.36
CA ASN A 163 -2.14 22.08 -6.63
C ASN A 163 -3.08 23.23 -6.21
N ILE A 164 -2.55 24.17 -5.44
CA ILE A 164 -3.32 25.28 -4.87
C ILE A 164 -4.04 26.16 -5.93
N ILE A 165 -3.57 26.17 -7.16
CA ILE A 165 -4.21 26.91 -8.26
C ILE A 165 -5.12 26.01 -9.12
N GLY A 166 -5.37 24.77 -8.69
CA GLY A 166 -6.30 23.84 -9.34
C GLY A 166 -5.72 23.08 -10.53
N LEU A 167 -4.41 23.13 -10.76
CA LEU A 167 -3.78 22.34 -11.81
C LEU A 167 -3.56 20.90 -11.36
N PRO A 168 -3.80 19.93 -12.25
CA PRO A 168 -3.49 18.53 -11.98
C PRO A 168 -1.99 18.33 -11.80
N GLU A 169 -1.63 17.60 -10.77
CA GLU A 169 -0.26 17.22 -10.42
C GLU A 169 -0.21 15.76 -10.07
N LYS A 170 0.97 15.15 -10.13
CA LYS A 170 1.20 13.78 -9.68
C LYS A 170 2.44 13.69 -8.80
N LEU A 171 2.37 12.81 -7.80
CA LEU A 171 3.49 12.40 -7.01
C LEU A 171 3.79 10.93 -7.31
N ASN A 172 4.93 10.69 -7.95
CA ASN A 172 5.42 9.35 -8.21
C ASN A 172 6.23 8.86 -7.02
N VAL A 173 5.76 7.81 -6.37
CA VAL A 173 6.49 7.11 -5.32
C VAL A 173 7.15 5.91 -5.95
N LYS A 174 8.49 5.92 -5.96
CA LYS A 174 9.30 4.88 -6.59
C LYS A 174 9.23 3.59 -5.79
N MET A 175 8.72 2.53 -6.40
CA MET A 175 8.65 1.20 -5.82
C MET A 175 9.75 0.32 -6.43
N HIS A 176 10.96 0.51 -5.95
CA HIS A 176 12.14 -0.26 -6.33
C HIS A 176 12.86 -0.78 -5.07
N ASP A 177 14.07 -1.29 -5.22
CA ASP A 177 14.92 -1.76 -4.12
C ASP A 177 14.94 -0.76 -2.96
N GLY A 178 14.59 -1.23 -1.77
CA GLY A 178 14.47 -0.41 -0.57
C GLY A 178 13.08 0.16 -0.30
N ALA A 179 12.09 -0.05 -1.20
CA ALA A 179 10.69 0.28 -0.90
C ALA A 179 9.97 -0.82 -0.11
N GLU A 180 10.57 -1.99 0.03
CA GLU A 180 10.03 -3.04 0.90
C GLU A 180 9.96 -2.57 2.35
N ASN A 181 8.96 -3.07 3.06
CA ASN A 181 8.63 -2.71 4.44
C ASN A 181 8.18 -1.25 4.60
N THR A 182 7.84 -0.58 3.51
CA THR A 182 7.30 0.79 3.54
C THR A 182 5.80 0.76 3.38
N MET A 183 5.11 1.58 4.17
CA MET A 183 3.67 1.82 4.05
C MET A 183 3.42 3.30 3.76
N LEU A 184 2.62 3.60 2.76
CA LEU A 184 2.03 4.93 2.58
C LEU A 184 0.66 4.99 3.25
N PHE A 185 0.40 6.11 3.93
CA PHE A 185 -0.87 6.41 4.56
C PHE A 185 -1.37 7.76 4.04
N PHE A 186 -2.59 7.79 3.50
CA PHE A 186 -3.12 8.94 2.77
C PHE A 186 -4.65 9.02 2.86
N PRO A 187 -5.26 10.19 2.55
CA PRO A 187 -6.71 10.32 2.46
C PRO A 187 -7.31 9.38 1.42
N SER A 188 -8.34 8.60 1.77
CA SER A 188 -8.95 7.59 0.88
C SER A 188 -9.46 8.16 -0.44
N ARG A 189 -9.86 9.44 -0.45
CA ARG A 189 -10.36 10.13 -1.66
C ARG A 189 -9.25 10.56 -2.60
N MET A 190 -7.99 10.43 -2.21
CA MET A 190 -6.87 10.71 -3.09
C MET A 190 -6.81 9.67 -4.20
N MET A 191 -6.94 10.14 -5.44
CA MET A 191 -6.85 9.27 -6.61
C MET A 191 -5.42 8.74 -6.74
N HIS A 192 -5.30 7.45 -6.97
CA HIS A 192 -4.01 6.79 -7.11
C HIS A 192 -4.06 5.64 -8.10
N GLU A 193 -2.90 5.32 -8.65
CA GLU A 193 -2.70 4.21 -9.58
C GLU A 193 -1.39 3.49 -9.28
N VAL A 194 -1.27 2.28 -9.79
CA VAL A 194 -0.08 1.45 -9.61
C VAL A 194 0.38 0.98 -10.98
N HIS A 195 1.58 1.37 -11.36
CA HIS A 195 2.14 0.98 -12.64
C HIS A 195 2.62 -0.48 -12.61
N ALA A 196 2.57 -1.14 -13.75
CA ALA A 196 3.11 -2.49 -13.91
C ALA A 196 4.61 -2.51 -13.63
N SER A 197 5.08 -3.55 -12.95
CA SER A 197 6.51 -3.78 -12.85
C SER A 197 6.94 -4.61 -14.05
N ARG A 198 7.86 -4.09 -14.85
CA ARG A 198 8.40 -4.81 -16.02
C ARG A 198 9.68 -5.56 -15.68
N THR A 199 9.71 -6.16 -14.50
CA THR A 199 10.85 -6.92 -14.02
C THR A 199 10.86 -8.35 -14.54
N ASN A 200 11.97 -9.04 -14.30
CA ASN A 200 12.11 -10.46 -14.60
C ASN A 200 10.88 -11.26 -14.11
N HIS A 201 10.32 -12.03 -15.00
CA HIS A 201 8.99 -12.67 -14.95
C HIS A 201 8.70 -13.64 -13.79
N ASN A 202 9.54 -13.69 -12.77
CA ASN A 202 9.44 -14.68 -11.71
C ASN A 202 9.19 -14.08 -10.31
N LEU A 203 9.09 -12.76 -10.18
CA LEU A 203 8.88 -12.10 -8.89
C LEU A 203 7.53 -11.42 -8.85
N TYR A 204 6.83 -11.60 -7.74
CA TYR A 204 5.54 -10.95 -7.48
C TYR A 204 5.74 -9.69 -6.64
N ARG A 205 4.95 -8.68 -6.95
CA ARG A 205 4.77 -7.56 -6.02
C ARG A 205 3.65 -7.92 -5.05
N VAL A 206 3.92 -7.80 -3.76
CA VAL A 206 2.94 -8.04 -2.70
C VAL A 206 2.70 -6.74 -1.94
N CYS A 207 1.47 -6.26 -2.02
CA CYS A 207 1.02 -5.07 -1.32
C CYS A 207 -0.15 -5.43 -0.40
N VAL A 208 -0.10 -4.98 0.85
CA VAL A 208 -1.21 -5.07 1.80
C VAL A 208 -1.82 -3.69 1.95
N SER A 209 -3.13 -3.61 1.81
CA SER A 209 -3.86 -2.35 1.83
C SER A 209 -5.08 -2.41 2.73
N GLY A 210 -5.57 -1.25 3.14
CA GLY A 210 -6.79 -1.16 3.92
C GLY A 210 -7.41 0.22 3.88
N ASP A 211 -8.71 0.25 4.20
CA ASP A 211 -9.52 1.46 4.30
C ASP A 211 -10.00 1.66 5.74
N ILE A 212 -9.85 2.88 6.22
CA ILE A 212 -10.23 3.32 7.56
C ILE A 212 -11.46 4.23 7.45
N ILE A 213 -12.47 3.99 8.30
CA ILE A 213 -13.68 4.81 8.41
C ILE A 213 -13.83 5.35 9.83
#